data_4db16590f3f307e0dfff7e124e6a6667
#
_entry.id   4db16590f3f307e0dfff7e124e6a6667
#
_cell.length_a   1.000
_cell.length_b   1.000
_cell.length_c   1.000
_cell.angle_alpha   90.00
_cell.angle_beta   90.00
_cell.angle_gamma   90.00
#
_symmetry.space_group_name_H-M   'P 1'
#
loop_
_entity.id
_entity.type
_entity.pdbx_description
1 polymer ?
#
loop_
_entity_poly.entity_id
_entity_poly.type
_entity_poly.pdbx_seq_one_letter_code
_entity_poly.pdbx_strand_id
1 'polypeptide(L)'
;MSRRGSKALTRIGNWLALVLVLAAIGSTALVYWRWKYREQRFNKLIEEVATQNGMDPFLVKAVIRRESKFDPFAYGSHGEIGLMQVTEAAGWDWARAVREHGFGRDELWDPRINIEAGSWYLARALNRWADKEPEERMAFALAEYNSGFGNVLRWLPKGHATTAAEFIEAISYPTVHDYVAEVLENYQMYKARGEI
;
A
#
# COMPACT_ATOMS: atom_id res chain seq x y z
N MET A 1 6.91 18.35 -61.73
CA MET A 1 6.64 18.74 -60.33
C MET A 1 7.60 18.03 -59.39
N SER A 2 8.22 18.75 -58.56
CA SER A 2 9.59 18.71 -58.10
C SER A 2 9.92 17.68 -57.03
N ARG A 3 10.94 16.81 -57.22
CA ARG A 3 11.60 15.94 -56.23
C ARG A 3 12.07 16.70 -54.95
N ARG A 4 12.15 18.05 -54.99
CA ARG A 4 12.53 18.90 -53.84
C ARG A 4 11.40 19.02 -52.80
N GLY A 5 10.13 19.06 -53.19
CA GLY A 5 8.99 19.15 -52.28
C GLY A 5 8.79 17.86 -51.48
N SER A 6 8.99 16.69 -52.08
CA SER A 6 8.88 15.38 -51.41
C SER A 6 9.92 15.23 -50.28
N LYS A 7 11.17 15.64 -50.50
CA LYS A 7 12.24 15.58 -49.49
C LYS A 7 12.01 16.55 -48.32
N ALA A 8 11.40 17.69 -48.56
CA ALA A 8 11.05 18.65 -47.50
C ALA A 8 9.92 18.12 -46.60
N LEU A 9 8.87 17.55 -47.20
CA LEU A 9 7.76 16.93 -46.47
C LEU A 9 8.21 15.73 -45.61
N THR A 10 9.10 14.88 -46.14
CA THR A 10 9.69 13.78 -45.41
C THR A 10 10.54 14.27 -44.20
N ARG A 11 11.33 15.33 -44.39
CA ARG A 11 12.12 15.93 -43.31
C ARG A 11 11.21 16.51 -42.22
N ILE A 12 10.15 17.23 -42.56
CA ILE A 12 9.18 17.77 -41.59
C ILE A 12 8.50 16.63 -40.86
N GLY A 13 8.08 15.57 -41.53
CA GLY A 13 7.50 14.38 -40.92
C GLY A 13 8.44 13.70 -39.92
N ASN A 14 9.73 13.57 -40.28
CA ASN A 14 10.74 13.00 -39.36
C ASN A 14 10.99 13.87 -38.12
N TRP A 15 10.99 15.20 -38.26
CA TRP A 15 11.12 16.11 -37.12
C TRP A 15 9.89 16.05 -36.20
N LEU A 16 8.68 15.99 -36.76
CA LEU A 16 7.44 15.83 -35.98
C LEU A 16 7.45 14.50 -35.24
N ALA A 17 7.85 13.43 -35.91
CA ALA A 17 7.96 12.11 -35.26
C ALA A 17 8.98 12.13 -34.12
N LEU A 18 10.14 12.75 -34.29
CA LEU A 18 11.14 12.91 -33.25
C LEU A 18 10.60 13.70 -32.04
N VAL A 19 9.92 14.84 -32.30
CA VAL A 19 9.31 15.66 -31.24
C VAL A 19 8.28 14.87 -30.46
N LEU A 20 7.42 14.08 -31.13
CA LEU A 20 6.43 13.22 -30.48
C LEU A 20 7.08 12.14 -29.61
N VAL A 21 8.15 11.52 -30.10
CA VAL A 21 8.90 10.51 -29.32
C VAL A 21 9.53 11.15 -28.08
N LEU A 22 10.17 12.30 -28.22
CA LEU A 22 10.76 13.02 -27.09
C LEU A 22 9.70 13.48 -26.08
N ALA A 23 8.54 13.93 -26.55
CA ALA A 23 7.42 14.28 -25.68
C ALA A 23 6.88 13.06 -24.93
N ALA A 24 6.78 11.90 -25.59
CA ALA A 24 6.37 10.65 -24.95
C ALA A 24 7.38 10.19 -23.88
N ILE A 25 8.69 10.26 -24.18
CA ILE A 25 9.74 9.94 -23.21
C ILE A 25 9.70 10.91 -22.02
N GLY A 26 9.58 12.21 -22.30
CA GLY A 26 9.48 13.23 -21.24
C GLY A 26 8.26 13.05 -20.34
N SER A 27 7.10 12.71 -20.92
CA SER A 27 5.88 12.46 -20.15
C SER A 27 5.99 11.19 -19.29
N THR A 28 6.55 10.10 -19.81
CA THR A 28 6.77 8.87 -19.03
C THR A 28 7.77 9.09 -17.91
N ALA A 29 8.85 9.82 -18.16
CA ALA A 29 9.83 10.19 -17.14
C ALA A 29 9.21 11.06 -16.04
N LEU A 30 8.37 12.02 -16.40
CA LEU A 30 7.65 12.86 -15.42
C LEU A 30 6.69 12.06 -14.57
N VAL A 31 5.92 11.15 -15.17
CA VAL A 31 5.00 10.25 -14.44
C VAL A 31 5.78 9.37 -13.47
N TYR A 32 6.87 8.75 -13.94
CA TYR A 32 7.75 7.93 -13.10
C TYR A 32 8.33 8.74 -11.94
N TRP A 33 8.84 9.95 -12.20
CA TRP A 33 9.43 10.81 -11.16
C TRP A 33 8.38 11.22 -10.11
N ARG A 34 7.18 11.62 -10.56
CA ARG A 34 6.07 11.97 -9.65
C ARG A 34 5.67 10.78 -8.78
N TRP A 35 5.62 9.58 -9.36
CA TRP A 35 5.31 8.36 -8.63
C TRP A 35 6.42 8.06 -7.60
N LYS A 36 7.68 8.11 -7.98
CA LYS A 36 8.83 7.88 -7.10
C LYS A 36 8.89 8.90 -5.95
N TYR A 37 8.59 10.17 -6.25
CA TYR A 37 8.48 11.21 -5.22
C TYR A 37 7.36 10.91 -4.22
N ARG A 38 6.17 10.50 -4.68
CA ARG A 38 5.06 10.11 -3.80
C ARG A 38 5.42 8.93 -2.91
N GLU A 39 6.09 7.92 -3.47
CA GLU A 39 6.54 6.72 -2.75
C GLU A 39 7.54 7.04 -1.64
N GLN A 40 8.44 8.00 -1.86
CA GLN A 40 9.55 8.31 -0.94
C GLN A 40 9.22 9.37 0.10
N ARG A 41 8.27 10.25 -0.16
CA ARG A 41 8.04 11.42 0.69
C ARG A 41 7.59 11.09 2.13
N PHE A 42 7.10 9.88 2.37
CA PHE A 42 6.67 9.42 3.68
C PHE A 42 7.64 8.46 4.36
N ASN A 43 8.78 8.13 3.72
CA ASN A 43 9.71 7.11 4.22
C ASN A 43 10.13 7.34 5.68
N LYS A 44 10.55 8.56 5.99
CA LYS A 44 10.97 8.92 7.36
C LYS A 44 9.83 8.74 8.38
N LEU A 45 8.62 9.12 8.02
CA LEU A 45 7.45 8.97 8.89
C LEU A 45 7.07 7.49 9.06
N ILE A 46 7.12 6.72 7.98
CA ILE A 46 6.87 5.27 8.00
C ILE A 46 7.88 4.57 8.92
N GLU A 47 9.18 4.90 8.80
CA GLU A 47 10.23 4.33 9.62
C GLU A 47 10.05 4.65 11.10
N GLU A 48 9.75 5.92 11.42
CA GLU A 48 9.48 6.38 12.78
C GLU A 48 8.32 5.61 13.41
N VAL A 49 7.15 5.61 12.74
CA VAL A 49 5.93 5.00 13.27
C VAL A 49 6.03 3.47 13.33
N ALA A 50 6.61 2.84 12.32
CA ALA A 50 6.83 1.39 12.32
C ALA A 50 7.71 0.97 13.50
N THR A 51 8.80 1.70 13.75
CA THR A 51 9.72 1.44 14.88
C THR A 51 8.98 1.58 16.22
N GLN A 52 8.17 2.62 16.40
CA GLN A 52 7.37 2.82 17.61
C GLN A 52 6.39 1.67 17.89
N ASN A 53 5.88 1.04 16.83
CA ASN A 53 4.97 -0.10 16.93
C ASN A 53 5.66 -1.47 16.87
N GLY A 54 7.01 -1.51 16.87
CA GLY A 54 7.78 -2.75 16.79
C GLY A 54 7.60 -3.53 15.50
N MET A 55 7.32 -2.84 14.39
CA MET A 55 7.08 -3.44 13.08
C MET A 55 8.23 -3.17 12.10
N ASP A 56 8.34 -4.05 11.10
CA ASP A 56 9.20 -3.83 9.95
C ASP A 56 8.62 -2.67 9.09
N PRO A 57 9.36 -1.57 8.88
CA PRO A 57 8.88 -0.44 8.11
C PRO A 57 8.59 -0.78 6.64
N PHE A 58 9.23 -1.81 6.08
CA PHE A 58 8.90 -2.28 4.73
C PHE A 58 7.49 -2.86 4.64
N LEU A 59 6.99 -3.48 5.73
CA LEU A 59 5.62 -3.99 5.77
C LEU A 59 4.60 -2.83 5.78
N VAL A 60 4.81 -1.81 6.60
CA VAL A 60 3.95 -0.62 6.62
C VAL A 60 3.93 0.06 5.25
N LYS A 61 5.11 0.21 4.62
CA LYS A 61 5.24 0.78 3.28
C LYS A 61 4.50 -0.05 2.22
N ALA A 62 4.57 -1.38 2.30
CA ALA A 62 3.86 -2.28 1.39
C ALA A 62 2.34 -2.15 1.51
N VAL A 63 1.82 -2.02 2.74
CA VAL A 63 0.40 -1.76 3.00
C VAL A 63 -0.01 -0.42 2.40
N ILE A 64 0.71 0.68 2.67
CA ILE A 64 0.41 2.01 2.11
C ILE A 64 0.40 1.98 0.58
N ARG A 65 1.34 1.26 -0.04
CA ARG A 65 1.36 1.09 -1.50
C ARG A 65 0.08 0.45 -2.01
N ARG A 66 -0.39 -0.61 -1.35
CA ARG A 66 -1.60 -1.33 -1.74
C ARG A 66 -2.86 -0.53 -1.50
N GLU A 67 -2.95 0.15 -0.35
CA GLU A 67 -4.16 0.88 0.08
C GLU A 67 -4.41 2.15 -0.74
N SER A 68 -3.38 2.98 -0.92
CA SER A 68 -3.56 4.32 -1.49
C SER A 68 -2.60 4.66 -2.63
N LYS A 69 -1.61 3.81 -2.93
CA LYS A 69 -0.47 4.18 -3.80
C LYS A 69 0.20 5.49 -3.34
N PHE A 70 0.34 5.65 -2.03
CA PHE A 70 0.88 6.83 -1.36
C PHE A 70 0.08 8.12 -1.60
N ASP A 71 -1.23 8.02 -1.81
CA ASP A 71 -2.12 9.18 -1.87
C ASP A 71 -2.72 9.47 -0.50
N PRO A 72 -2.36 10.58 0.17
CA PRO A 72 -2.91 10.91 1.48
C PRO A 72 -4.37 11.36 1.41
N PHE A 73 -4.87 11.66 0.21
CA PHE A 73 -6.25 12.06 -0.04
C PHE A 73 -7.09 10.94 -0.66
N ALA A 74 -6.58 9.69 -0.61
CA ALA A 74 -7.36 8.55 -1.06
C ALA A 74 -8.62 8.38 -0.18
N TYR A 75 -9.75 8.11 -0.84
CA TYR A 75 -11.02 7.87 -0.19
C TYR A 75 -11.64 6.58 -0.73
N GLY A 76 -11.85 5.62 0.14
CA GLY A 76 -12.38 4.30 -0.19
C GLY A 76 -13.91 4.28 -0.29
N SER A 77 -14.45 3.25 -0.91
CA SER A 77 -15.89 3.09 -1.16
C SER A 77 -16.73 2.88 0.10
N HIS A 78 -16.11 2.49 1.21
CA HIS A 78 -16.78 2.29 2.51
C HIS A 78 -16.40 3.38 3.52
N GLY A 79 -15.80 4.48 3.06
CA GLY A 79 -15.44 5.62 3.88
C GLY A 79 -14.05 5.55 4.49
N GLU A 80 -13.20 4.66 3.99
CA GLU A 80 -11.78 4.56 4.36
C GLU A 80 -11.03 5.82 3.89
N ILE A 81 -10.08 6.28 4.70
CA ILE A 81 -9.39 7.56 4.52
C ILE A 81 -7.88 7.35 4.48
N GLY A 82 -7.23 8.02 3.53
CA GLY A 82 -5.82 8.35 3.53
C GLY A 82 -4.87 7.20 3.17
N LEU A 83 -3.63 7.32 3.60
CA LEU A 83 -2.51 6.47 3.19
C LEU A 83 -2.73 4.98 3.48
N MET A 84 -3.28 4.64 4.64
CA MET A 84 -3.53 3.27 5.09
C MET A 84 -5.01 2.90 5.05
N GLN A 85 -5.86 3.72 4.39
CA GLN A 85 -7.30 3.49 4.24
C GLN A 85 -7.97 3.13 5.58
N VAL A 86 -7.76 4.02 6.57
CA VAL A 86 -8.30 3.82 7.91
C VAL A 86 -9.77 4.20 7.94
N THR A 87 -10.63 3.32 8.46
CA THR A 87 -12.04 3.64 8.70
C THR A 87 -12.19 4.53 9.93
N GLU A 88 -13.26 5.31 10.00
CA GLU A 88 -13.55 6.13 11.16
C GLU A 88 -13.59 5.32 12.46
N ALA A 89 -14.20 4.13 12.43
CA ALA A 89 -14.27 3.23 13.59
C ALA A 89 -12.89 2.77 14.06
N ALA A 90 -12.00 2.42 13.12
CA ALA A 90 -10.63 2.05 13.43
C ALA A 90 -9.82 3.23 14.01
N GLY A 91 -10.02 4.44 13.48
CA GLY A 91 -9.44 5.66 14.03
C GLY A 91 -9.87 5.91 15.47
N TRP A 92 -11.16 5.78 15.78
CA TRP A 92 -11.66 5.89 17.15
C TRP A 92 -11.13 4.80 18.08
N ASP A 93 -10.93 3.57 17.60
CA ASP A 93 -10.32 2.49 18.40
C ASP A 93 -8.88 2.81 18.75
N TRP A 94 -8.09 3.28 17.77
CA TRP A 94 -6.73 3.77 17.98
C TRP A 94 -6.69 4.93 18.98
N ALA A 95 -7.46 6.00 18.73
CA ALA A 95 -7.47 7.19 19.58
C ALA A 95 -7.78 6.87 21.05
N ARG A 96 -8.75 5.98 21.30
CA ARG A 96 -9.05 5.49 22.66
C ARG A 96 -7.89 4.72 23.28
N ALA A 97 -7.20 3.88 22.50
CA ALA A 97 -6.10 3.07 22.99
C ALA A 97 -4.89 3.91 23.38
N VAL A 98 -4.58 4.97 22.60
CA VAL A 98 -3.44 5.87 22.86
C VAL A 98 -3.82 7.09 23.71
N ARG A 99 -5.10 7.21 24.10
CA ARG A 99 -5.65 8.35 24.90
C ARG A 99 -5.55 9.68 24.15
N GLU A 100 -5.73 9.65 22.82
CA GLU A 100 -5.83 10.87 22.01
C GLU A 100 -7.22 11.49 22.19
N HIS A 101 -7.30 12.58 23.00
CA HIS A 101 -8.57 13.19 23.42
C HIS A 101 -9.19 14.15 22.40
N GLY A 102 -8.42 14.58 21.41
CA GLY A 102 -8.85 15.53 20.40
C GLY A 102 -9.26 14.89 19.07
N PHE A 103 -9.20 13.56 18.95
CA PHE A 103 -9.41 12.86 17.69
C PHE A 103 -10.82 13.10 17.13
N GLY A 104 -10.87 13.41 15.85
CA GLY A 104 -12.05 13.41 15.00
C GLY A 104 -11.77 12.76 13.66
N ARG A 105 -12.83 12.35 12.95
CA ARG A 105 -12.72 11.65 11.66
C ARG A 105 -11.80 12.38 10.65
N ASP A 106 -11.90 13.72 10.63
CA ASP A 106 -11.17 14.53 9.64
C ASP A 106 -9.66 14.55 9.88
N GLU A 107 -9.18 14.18 11.09
CA GLU A 107 -7.76 14.04 11.38
C GLU A 107 -7.12 12.85 10.64
N LEU A 108 -7.93 11.89 10.17
CA LEU A 108 -7.42 10.80 9.32
C LEU A 108 -6.88 11.28 7.96
N TRP A 109 -7.13 12.54 7.57
CA TRP A 109 -6.48 13.14 6.41
C TRP A 109 -5.04 13.58 6.68
N ASP A 110 -4.65 13.73 7.96
CA ASP A 110 -3.27 13.97 8.32
C ASP A 110 -2.43 12.71 8.13
N PRO A 111 -1.34 12.76 7.33
CA PRO A 111 -0.51 11.59 7.05
C PRO A 111 0.05 10.91 8.30
N ARG A 112 0.41 11.68 9.34
CA ARG A 112 0.97 11.13 10.58
C ARG A 112 -0.10 10.34 11.33
N ILE A 113 -1.23 10.96 11.60
CA ILE A 113 -2.35 10.33 12.32
C ILE A 113 -2.82 9.08 11.56
N ASN A 114 -2.88 9.17 10.25
CA ASN A 114 -3.30 8.06 9.42
C ASN A 114 -2.34 6.86 9.50
N ILE A 115 -1.02 7.10 9.39
CA ILE A 115 -0.01 6.04 9.50
C ILE A 115 0.03 5.51 10.93
N GLU A 116 -0.09 6.33 11.96
CA GLU A 116 -0.13 5.89 13.36
C GLU A 116 -1.33 4.99 13.64
N ALA A 117 -2.53 5.40 13.25
CA ALA A 117 -3.75 4.64 13.45
C ALA A 117 -3.74 3.31 12.66
N GLY A 118 -3.36 3.36 11.38
CA GLY A 118 -3.27 2.16 10.53
C GLY A 118 -2.20 1.19 11.01
N SER A 119 -1.02 1.70 11.39
CA SER A 119 0.07 0.89 11.93
C SER A 119 -0.28 0.25 13.27
N TRP A 120 -0.94 0.98 14.15
CA TRP A 120 -1.44 0.41 15.42
C TRP A 120 -2.41 -0.76 15.16
N TYR A 121 -3.31 -0.61 14.20
CA TYR A 121 -4.28 -1.65 13.84
C TYR A 121 -3.59 -2.89 13.26
N LEU A 122 -2.60 -2.69 12.38
CA LEU A 122 -1.80 -3.76 11.81
C LEU A 122 -0.93 -4.46 12.87
N ALA A 123 -0.28 -3.69 13.77
CA ALA A 123 0.51 -4.25 14.87
C ALA A 123 -0.37 -5.09 15.81
N ARG A 124 -1.58 -4.64 16.09
CA ARG A 124 -2.54 -5.41 16.90
C ARG A 124 -2.90 -6.74 16.23
N ALA A 125 -3.10 -6.74 14.91
CA ALA A 125 -3.35 -7.97 14.15
C ALA A 125 -2.12 -8.89 14.19
N LEU A 126 -0.91 -8.37 13.95
CA LEU A 126 0.34 -9.14 14.06
C LEU A 126 0.52 -9.76 15.45
N ASN A 127 0.23 -9.01 16.52
CA ASN A 127 0.34 -9.50 17.88
C ASN A 127 -0.69 -10.60 18.21
N ARG A 128 -1.87 -10.56 17.60
CA ARG A 128 -2.88 -11.61 17.73
C ARG A 128 -2.39 -12.96 17.22
N TRP A 129 -1.57 -12.95 16.17
CA TRP A 129 -1.02 -14.13 15.54
C TRP A 129 0.45 -14.39 15.93
N ALA A 130 0.87 -13.92 17.12
CA ALA A 130 2.26 -13.98 17.58
C ALA A 130 2.76 -15.43 17.82
N ASP A 131 1.85 -16.40 17.95
CA ASP A 131 2.15 -17.82 18.04
C ASP A 131 2.51 -18.47 16.70
N LYS A 132 2.34 -17.76 15.60
CA LYS A 132 2.63 -18.21 14.24
C LYS A 132 4.05 -17.87 13.82
N GLU A 133 4.59 -18.65 12.88
CA GLU A 133 5.85 -18.31 12.20
C GLU A 133 5.72 -16.95 11.48
N PRO A 134 6.82 -16.19 11.30
CA PRO A 134 6.76 -14.81 10.82
C PRO A 134 6.00 -14.63 9.50
N GLU A 135 6.17 -15.53 8.54
CA GLU A 135 5.49 -15.46 7.23
C GLU A 135 4.00 -15.74 7.35
N GLU A 136 3.62 -16.75 8.14
CA GLU A 136 2.23 -17.08 8.45
C GLU A 136 1.56 -15.92 9.18
N ARG A 137 2.22 -15.39 10.20
CA ARG A 137 1.76 -14.23 10.97
C ARG A 137 1.39 -13.05 10.08
N MET A 138 2.24 -12.73 9.11
CA MET A 138 1.97 -11.64 8.17
C MET A 138 0.73 -11.91 7.33
N ALA A 139 0.59 -13.11 6.77
CA ALA A 139 -0.57 -13.46 5.94
C ALA A 139 -1.89 -13.33 6.72
N PHE A 140 -1.94 -13.87 7.94
CA PHE A 140 -3.12 -13.77 8.81
C PHE A 140 -3.42 -12.33 9.20
N ALA A 141 -2.41 -11.57 9.60
CA ALA A 141 -2.58 -10.17 10.02
C ALA A 141 -3.04 -9.27 8.87
N LEU A 142 -2.53 -9.47 7.66
CA LEU A 142 -2.96 -8.72 6.48
C LEU A 142 -4.40 -9.05 6.08
N ALA A 143 -4.79 -10.33 6.12
CA ALA A 143 -6.17 -10.73 5.89
C ALA A 143 -7.12 -10.13 6.96
N GLU A 144 -6.68 -10.11 8.24
CA GLU A 144 -7.43 -9.48 9.33
C GLU A 144 -7.55 -7.97 9.14
N TYR A 145 -6.46 -7.30 8.75
CA TYR A 145 -6.45 -5.87 8.49
C TYR A 145 -7.47 -5.48 7.42
N ASN A 146 -7.50 -6.21 6.32
CA ASN A 146 -8.37 -5.90 5.18
C ASN A 146 -9.83 -6.32 5.40
N SER A 147 -10.07 -7.48 6.01
CA SER A 147 -11.42 -8.09 6.07
C SER A 147 -12.00 -8.24 7.48
N GLY A 148 -11.18 -8.00 8.50
CA GLY A 148 -11.56 -8.18 9.90
C GLY A 148 -11.36 -9.62 10.41
N PHE A 149 -11.14 -9.73 11.72
CA PHE A 149 -10.82 -10.97 12.43
C PHE A 149 -11.85 -12.10 12.22
N GLY A 150 -13.14 -11.75 12.19
CA GLY A 150 -14.20 -12.75 12.03
C GLY A 150 -14.16 -13.49 10.69
N ASN A 151 -13.70 -12.85 9.62
CA ASN A 151 -13.52 -13.50 8.33
C ASN A 151 -12.31 -14.44 8.34
N VAL A 152 -11.21 -14.01 8.94
CA VAL A 152 -10.01 -14.86 9.08
C VAL A 152 -10.34 -16.17 9.81
N LEU A 153 -11.12 -16.11 10.90
CA LEU A 153 -11.55 -17.31 11.62
C LEU A 153 -12.38 -18.30 10.78
N ARG A 154 -13.12 -17.79 9.79
CA ARG A 154 -13.91 -18.64 8.88
C ARG A 154 -13.05 -19.39 7.87
N TRP A 155 -11.91 -18.82 7.50
CA TRP A 155 -10.98 -19.39 6.52
C TRP A 155 -9.94 -20.32 7.16
N LEU A 156 -9.82 -20.29 8.49
CA LEU A 156 -8.91 -21.19 9.19
C LEU A 156 -9.39 -22.65 9.09
N PRO A 157 -8.57 -23.57 8.58
CA PRO A 157 -8.88 -24.99 8.59
C PRO A 157 -9.04 -25.49 10.02
N LYS A 158 -10.09 -26.28 10.26
CA LYS A 158 -10.33 -26.86 11.59
C LYS A 158 -9.31 -27.96 11.88
N GLY A 159 -8.46 -27.74 12.88
CA GLY A 159 -7.69 -28.80 13.52
C GLY A 159 -6.27 -29.07 13.01
N HIS A 160 -5.70 -28.26 12.10
CA HIS A 160 -4.34 -28.46 11.61
C HIS A 160 -3.54 -27.15 11.67
N ALA A 161 -2.22 -27.28 11.88
CA ALA A 161 -1.29 -26.17 11.62
C ALA A 161 -1.38 -25.80 10.14
N THR A 162 -1.69 -24.55 9.86
CA THR A 162 -1.91 -24.06 8.49
C THR A 162 -0.74 -23.18 8.09
N THR A 163 -0.07 -23.52 7.00
CA THR A 163 0.97 -22.69 6.43
C THR A 163 0.39 -21.40 5.83
N ALA A 164 1.21 -20.38 5.61
CA ALA A 164 0.80 -19.15 4.94
C ALA A 164 0.16 -19.42 3.57
N ALA A 165 0.74 -20.33 2.78
CA ALA A 165 0.24 -20.69 1.46
C ALA A 165 -1.15 -21.34 1.53
N GLU A 166 -1.32 -22.34 2.38
CA GLU A 166 -2.61 -23.00 2.59
C GLU A 166 -3.69 -22.05 3.10
N PHE A 167 -3.31 -21.11 3.97
CA PHE A 167 -4.24 -20.08 4.45
C PHE A 167 -4.67 -19.14 3.33
N ILE A 168 -3.71 -18.64 2.53
CA ILE A 168 -4.01 -17.73 1.41
C ILE A 168 -4.96 -18.41 0.41
N GLU A 169 -4.73 -19.68 0.07
CA GLU A 169 -5.62 -20.45 -0.80
C GLU A 169 -7.02 -20.67 -0.19
N ALA A 170 -7.13 -20.75 1.14
CA ALA A 170 -8.42 -20.89 1.83
C ALA A 170 -9.24 -19.60 1.89
N ILE A 171 -8.65 -18.43 1.57
CA ILE A 171 -9.37 -17.15 1.54
C ILE A 171 -10.43 -17.19 0.43
N SER A 172 -11.70 -17.26 0.82
CA SER A 172 -12.81 -17.37 -0.14
C SER A 172 -13.21 -16.06 -0.82
N TYR A 173 -12.68 -14.92 -0.36
CA TYR A 173 -12.92 -13.60 -0.98
C TYR A 173 -11.76 -13.24 -1.91
N PRO A 174 -11.96 -13.24 -3.24
CA PRO A 174 -10.87 -12.99 -4.20
C PRO A 174 -10.15 -11.66 -3.95
N THR A 175 -10.89 -10.61 -3.54
CA THR A 175 -10.31 -9.30 -3.25
C THR A 175 -9.36 -9.31 -2.05
N VAL A 176 -9.63 -10.14 -1.04
CA VAL A 176 -8.78 -10.29 0.15
C VAL A 176 -7.57 -11.16 -0.18
N HIS A 177 -7.78 -12.24 -0.94
CA HIS A 177 -6.69 -13.07 -1.47
C HIS A 177 -5.67 -12.23 -2.22
N ASP A 178 -6.14 -11.45 -3.22
CA ASP A 178 -5.28 -10.58 -4.02
C ASP A 178 -4.61 -9.49 -3.18
N TYR A 179 -5.31 -8.96 -2.17
CA TYR A 179 -4.76 -8.00 -1.23
C TYR A 179 -3.55 -8.57 -0.49
N VAL A 180 -3.71 -9.74 0.13
CA VAL A 180 -2.63 -10.38 0.92
C VAL A 180 -1.45 -10.69 0.01
N ALA A 181 -1.69 -11.30 -1.16
CA ALA A 181 -0.64 -11.65 -2.11
C ALA A 181 0.15 -10.41 -2.57
N GLU A 182 -0.55 -9.33 -2.97
CA GLU A 182 0.07 -8.09 -3.44
C GLU A 182 0.88 -7.37 -2.36
N VAL A 183 0.38 -7.35 -1.10
CA VAL A 183 1.14 -6.74 0.00
C VAL A 183 2.41 -7.53 0.32
N LEU A 184 2.34 -8.87 0.35
CA LEU A 184 3.52 -9.71 0.57
C LEU A 184 4.55 -9.56 -0.56
N GLU A 185 4.12 -9.49 -1.81
CA GLU A 185 4.99 -9.22 -2.96
C GLU A 185 5.67 -7.84 -2.84
N ASN A 186 4.92 -6.80 -2.53
CA ASN A 186 5.45 -5.47 -2.31
C ASN A 186 6.45 -5.42 -1.14
N TYR A 187 6.15 -6.14 -0.06
CA TYR A 187 7.05 -6.26 1.09
C TYR A 187 8.40 -6.88 0.71
N GLN A 188 8.37 -8.02 0.01
CA GLN A 188 9.60 -8.68 -0.46
C GLN A 188 10.39 -7.79 -1.42
N MET A 189 9.70 -7.08 -2.32
CA MET A 189 10.31 -6.12 -3.24
C MET A 189 11.03 -4.99 -2.48
N TYR A 190 10.41 -4.39 -1.45
CA TYR A 190 11.04 -3.33 -0.66
C TYR A 190 12.22 -3.84 0.15
N LYS A 191 12.12 -5.02 0.75
CA LYS A 191 13.25 -5.65 1.45
C LYS A 191 14.45 -5.91 0.54
N ALA A 192 14.19 -6.43 -0.66
CA ALA A 192 15.25 -6.70 -1.63
C ALA A 192 15.96 -5.43 -2.11
N ARG A 193 15.25 -4.29 -2.17
CA ARG A 193 15.85 -2.99 -2.53
C ARG A 193 16.62 -2.35 -1.39
N GLY A 194 16.34 -2.70 -0.14
CA GLY A 194 16.95 -2.09 1.03
C GLY A 194 16.64 -0.59 1.21
N GLU A 195 15.60 -0.09 0.57
CA GLU A 195 15.20 1.32 0.58
C GLU A 195 13.80 1.47 1.15
N ILE A 196 13.69 2.12 2.28
CA ILE A 196 12.43 2.67 2.76
C ILE A 196 12.11 3.95 2.02
#